data_a728d23056da48a6588defe351fdb731
#
_entry.id   a728d23056da48a6588defe351fdb731
#
_cell.length_a   1.000
_cell.length_b   1.000
_cell.length_c   1.000
_cell.angle_alpha   90.00
_cell.angle_beta   90.00
_cell.angle_gamma   90.00
#
_symmetry.space_group_name_H-M   'P 1'
#
loop_
_entity.id
_entity.type
_entity.pdbx_description
1 polymer ?
#
loop_
_entity_poly.entity_id
_entity_poly.type
_entity_poly.pdbx_seq_one_letter_code
_entity_poly.pdbx_strand_id
1 'polypeptide(L)'
;LEATPAESTAYRFARIDTQRYPDIITANQQARTERGAKPYYTNSTHLPVGYSDDIYEVLEKQDPLQTLYTGGTVLHIFTGEHEMSPESAKRLVRKVTGGFRLPYITISPSFSVCPQDGYLSGEHFTCPKCGRSAEVYSRIVGYMRPVSQWNEGKREEFRDRRLFDRMITEQEGVSHPASCCWKEPAASEAV
;
A
#
# COMPACT_ATOMS: atom_id res chain seq x y z
N LEU A 1 16.92 -11.15 6.45
CA LEU A 1 16.55 -9.90 5.79
C LEU A 1 15.19 -9.43 6.34
N GLU A 2 15.08 -8.17 6.72
CA GLU A 2 13.87 -7.59 7.30
C GLU A 2 13.55 -6.25 6.66
N ALA A 3 12.27 -6.01 6.35
CA ALA A 3 11.79 -4.73 5.87
C ALA A 3 11.40 -3.86 7.07
N THR A 4 12.20 -2.85 7.37
CA THR A 4 11.95 -1.93 8.48
C THR A 4 11.19 -0.71 8.02
N PRO A 5 10.06 -0.35 8.63
CA PRO A 5 9.37 0.89 8.33
C PRO A 5 10.21 2.10 8.75
N ALA A 6 10.43 3.04 7.84
CA ALA A 6 11.35 4.15 8.01
C ALA A 6 10.71 5.49 7.57
N GLU A 7 9.57 5.84 8.16
CA GLU A 7 8.76 7.00 7.79
C GLU A 7 9.57 8.30 7.65
N SER A 8 10.12 8.80 8.75
CA SER A 8 10.83 10.08 8.77
C SER A 8 12.23 9.99 8.16
N THR A 9 12.90 8.86 8.34
CA THR A 9 14.26 8.64 7.83
C THR A 9 14.26 8.52 6.31
N ALA A 10 13.30 7.77 5.73
CA ALA A 10 13.14 7.65 4.29
C ALA A 10 12.91 9.02 3.61
N TYR A 11 12.05 9.86 4.18
CA TYR A 11 11.84 11.22 3.68
C TYR A 11 13.10 12.10 3.81
N ARG A 12 13.78 12.02 4.95
CA ARG A 12 15.03 12.79 5.16
C ARG A 12 16.09 12.38 4.13
N PHE A 13 16.26 11.10 3.86
CA PHE A 13 17.19 10.63 2.84
C PHE A 13 16.80 11.13 1.46
N ALA A 14 15.55 10.94 1.04
CA ALA A 14 15.10 11.40 -0.27
C ALA A 14 15.35 12.90 -0.48
N ARG A 15 15.12 13.72 0.55
CA ARG A 15 15.37 15.16 0.52
C ARG A 15 16.86 15.49 0.41
N ILE A 16 17.73 14.84 1.17
CA ILE A 16 19.17 15.09 1.15
C ILE A 16 19.78 14.59 -0.15
N ASP A 17 19.38 13.39 -0.58
CA ASP A 17 19.94 12.76 -1.77
C ASP A 17 19.60 13.55 -3.04
N THR A 18 18.38 14.06 -3.15
CA THR A 18 18.00 14.91 -4.28
C THR A 18 18.74 16.26 -4.34
N GLN A 19 19.30 16.72 -3.21
CA GLN A 19 20.17 17.89 -3.18
C GLN A 19 21.62 17.56 -3.55
N ARG A 20 22.11 16.39 -3.13
CA ARG A 20 23.49 15.95 -3.34
C ARG A 20 23.72 15.30 -4.70
N TYR A 21 22.71 14.62 -5.18
CA TYR A 21 22.71 13.82 -6.40
C TYR A 21 21.52 14.20 -7.29
N PRO A 22 21.68 15.21 -8.17
CA PRO A 22 20.57 15.73 -8.98
C PRO A 22 19.84 14.66 -9.81
N ASP A 23 20.58 13.65 -10.26
CA ASP A 23 20.06 12.58 -11.14
C ASP A 23 19.46 11.39 -10.36
N ILE A 24 19.40 11.46 -9.02
CA ILE A 24 18.87 10.36 -8.23
C ILE A 24 17.37 10.18 -8.48
N ILE A 25 16.98 8.94 -8.72
CA ILE A 25 15.58 8.57 -8.96
C ILE A 25 14.87 8.41 -7.61
N THR A 26 13.71 9.06 -7.49
CA THR A 26 12.79 8.90 -6.36
C THR A 26 11.50 8.22 -6.80
N ALA A 27 10.72 7.70 -5.85
CA ALA A 27 9.48 6.99 -6.16
C ALA A 27 8.47 7.84 -6.96
N ASN A 28 8.51 9.17 -6.79
CA ASN A 28 7.63 10.12 -7.46
C ASN A 28 8.36 11.05 -8.43
N GLN A 29 9.32 10.52 -9.17
CA GLN A 29 10.15 11.32 -10.10
C GLN A 29 9.31 12.18 -11.05
N GLN A 30 8.27 11.60 -11.63
CA GLN A 30 7.36 12.33 -12.53
C GLN A 30 6.69 13.50 -11.83
N ALA A 31 6.08 13.28 -10.68
CA ALA A 31 5.40 14.34 -9.91
C ALA A 31 6.36 15.44 -9.46
N ARG A 32 7.62 15.11 -9.18
CA ARG A 32 8.67 16.10 -8.89
C ARG A 32 8.95 17.00 -10.09
N THR A 33 9.07 16.41 -11.27
CA THR A 33 9.37 17.15 -12.51
C THR A 33 8.18 18.03 -12.93
N GLU A 34 6.96 17.50 -12.86
CA GLU A 34 5.77 18.18 -13.37
C GLU A 34 5.22 19.25 -12.43
N ARG A 35 5.21 19.00 -11.11
CA ARG A 35 4.56 19.89 -10.13
C ARG A 35 5.43 20.27 -8.92
N GLY A 36 6.73 19.97 -8.94
CA GLY A 36 7.64 20.28 -7.84
C GLY A 36 7.31 19.54 -6.54
N ALA A 37 6.74 18.33 -6.63
CA ALA A 37 6.38 17.53 -5.47
C ALA A 37 7.59 17.21 -4.59
N LYS A 38 7.36 17.09 -3.28
CA LYS A 38 8.43 16.68 -2.34
C LYS A 38 8.86 15.24 -2.63
N PRO A 39 10.18 14.96 -2.63
CA PRO A 39 10.68 13.63 -2.93
C PRO A 39 10.34 12.63 -1.83
N TYR A 40 10.11 11.37 -2.20
CA TYR A 40 10.06 10.28 -1.24
C TYR A 40 10.64 8.99 -1.84
N TYR A 41 11.12 8.11 -0.96
CA TYR A 41 11.45 6.73 -1.26
C TYR A 41 10.33 5.81 -0.76
N THR A 42 10.14 4.70 -1.46
CA THR A 42 9.27 3.62 -0.97
C THR A 42 9.87 2.94 0.25
N ASN A 43 9.04 2.23 1.00
CA ASN A 43 9.55 1.38 2.07
C ASN A 43 10.21 0.14 1.45
N SER A 44 11.51 -0.09 1.77
CA SER A 44 12.24 -1.27 1.31
C SER A 44 12.09 -1.52 -0.20
N THR A 45 11.70 -2.73 -0.59
CA THR A 45 11.53 -3.16 -1.99
C THR A 45 10.10 -2.96 -2.53
N HIS A 46 9.26 -2.20 -1.82
CA HIS A 46 7.90 -1.94 -2.29
C HIS A 46 7.89 -1.11 -3.58
N LEU A 47 6.94 -1.42 -4.45
CA LEU A 47 6.66 -0.59 -5.61
C LEU A 47 6.14 0.79 -5.18
N PRO A 48 6.36 1.83 -5.99
CA PRO A 48 5.69 3.12 -5.81
C PRO A 48 4.17 2.93 -5.74
N VAL A 49 3.52 3.65 -4.84
CA VAL A 49 2.06 3.51 -4.60
C VAL A 49 1.19 3.87 -5.80
N GLY A 50 1.74 4.61 -6.76
CA GLY A 50 1.08 4.93 -8.03
C GLY A 50 1.51 4.05 -9.21
N TYR A 51 2.19 2.91 -8.95
CA TYR A 51 2.74 2.05 -10.01
C TYR A 51 1.65 1.46 -10.90
N SER A 52 0.62 0.86 -10.33
CA SER A 52 -0.50 0.26 -11.05
C SER A 52 -1.77 0.35 -10.22
N ASP A 53 -2.92 0.36 -10.91
CA ASP A 53 -4.25 0.18 -10.33
C ASP A 53 -4.72 -1.27 -10.38
N ASP A 54 -3.96 -2.16 -11.03
CA ASP A 54 -4.16 -3.60 -10.99
C ASP A 54 -3.43 -4.23 -9.80
N ILE A 55 -4.20 -4.71 -8.82
CA ILE A 55 -3.65 -5.37 -7.65
C ILE A 55 -2.88 -6.65 -8.01
N TYR A 56 -3.28 -7.37 -9.04
CA TYR A 56 -2.61 -8.61 -9.44
C TYR A 56 -1.25 -8.34 -10.06
N GLU A 57 -1.12 -7.30 -10.87
CA GLU A 57 0.19 -6.85 -11.38
C GLU A 57 1.13 -6.48 -10.25
N VAL A 58 0.63 -5.75 -9.24
CA VAL A 58 1.42 -5.40 -8.05
C VAL A 58 1.85 -6.65 -7.28
N LEU A 59 0.94 -7.61 -7.08
CA LEU A 59 1.22 -8.88 -6.39
C LEU A 59 2.27 -9.70 -7.13
N GLU A 60 2.18 -9.85 -8.45
CA GLU A 60 3.15 -10.56 -9.29
C GLU A 60 4.55 -9.97 -9.18
N LYS A 61 4.67 -8.65 -9.17
CA LYS A 61 5.96 -7.96 -9.03
C LYS A 61 6.53 -8.06 -7.61
N GLN A 62 5.68 -8.06 -6.60
CA GLN A 62 6.10 -8.05 -5.20
C GLN A 62 6.39 -9.46 -4.66
N ASP A 63 5.71 -10.50 -5.13
CA ASP A 63 5.85 -11.87 -4.61
C ASP A 63 7.30 -12.38 -4.61
N PRO A 64 8.09 -12.28 -5.70
CA PRO A 64 9.47 -12.75 -5.71
C PRO A 64 10.38 -12.04 -4.70
N LEU A 65 10.12 -10.76 -4.41
CA LEU A 65 10.93 -9.95 -3.51
C LEU A 65 10.50 -10.10 -2.05
N GLN A 66 9.18 -10.07 -1.80
CA GLN A 66 8.64 -10.12 -0.45
C GLN A 66 8.89 -11.46 0.24
N THR A 67 8.95 -12.54 -0.52
CA THR A 67 9.25 -13.90 -0.01
C THR A 67 10.71 -14.09 0.40
N LEU A 68 11.62 -13.20 0.04
CA LEU A 68 13.01 -13.21 0.47
C LEU A 68 13.22 -12.63 1.88
N TYR A 69 12.24 -11.92 2.41
CA TYR A 69 12.30 -11.36 3.75
C TYR A 69 12.01 -12.45 4.79
N THR A 70 12.73 -12.39 5.90
CA THR A 70 12.51 -13.26 7.07
C THR A 70 11.60 -12.61 8.11
N GLY A 71 11.26 -11.35 7.93
CA GLY A 71 10.35 -10.59 8.79
C GLY A 71 10.11 -9.17 8.31
N GLY A 72 9.16 -8.49 8.91
CA GLY A 72 8.91 -7.06 8.73
C GLY A 72 8.30 -6.63 7.38
N THR A 73 7.97 -7.55 6.48
CA THR A 73 7.38 -7.20 5.19
C THR A 73 5.86 -7.25 5.22
N VAL A 74 5.20 -6.34 4.50
CA VAL A 74 3.75 -6.28 4.35
C VAL A 74 3.37 -5.57 3.05
N LEU A 75 2.40 -6.10 2.32
CA LEU A 75 1.78 -5.39 1.21
C LEU A 75 0.49 -4.71 1.66
N HIS A 76 0.43 -3.39 1.54
CA HIS A 76 -0.77 -2.62 1.85
C HIS A 76 -1.64 -2.48 0.59
N ILE A 77 -2.85 -3.01 0.66
CA ILE A 77 -3.87 -2.87 -0.37
C ILE A 77 -4.76 -1.70 0.05
N PHE A 78 -4.59 -0.56 -0.63
CA PHE A 78 -5.40 0.63 -0.36
C PHE A 78 -6.72 0.51 -1.13
N THR A 79 -7.81 0.45 -0.40
CA THR A 79 -9.17 0.45 -0.96
C THR A 79 -9.73 1.86 -0.90
N GLY A 80 -10.57 2.22 -1.88
CA GLY A 80 -11.16 3.56 -1.96
C GLY A 80 -12.16 3.87 -0.83
N GLU A 81 -13.06 4.79 -1.12
CA GLU A 81 -14.07 5.27 -0.17
C GLU A 81 -15.12 4.23 0.21
N HIS A 82 -15.27 3.19 -0.62
CA HIS A 82 -16.26 2.15 -0.39
C HIS A 82 -15.74 1.09 0.57
N GLU A 83 -16.51 0.85 1.61
CA GLU A 83 -16.30 -0.32 2.46
C GLU A 83 -16.45 -1.57 1.60
N MET A 84 -15.38 -2.35 1.54
CA MET A 84 -15.41 -3.62 0.83
C MET A 84 -16.42 -4.55 1.51
N SER A 85 -17.33 -5.15 0.74
CA SER A 85 -18.24 -6.14 1.32
C SER A 85 -17.45 -7.31 1.93
N PRO A 86 -17.98 -7.97 2.98
CA PRO A 86 -17.34 -9.14 3.57
C PRO A 86 -17.04 -10.24 2.54
N GLU A 87 -17.92 -10.43 1.57
CA GLU A 87 -17.76 -11.41 0.48
C GLU A 87 -16.61 -11.04 -0.46
N SER A 88 -16.49 -9.76 -0.81
CA SER A 88 -15.39 -9.25 -1.65
C SER A 88 -14.06 -9.35 -0.93
N ALA A 89 -13.99 -8.97 0.35
CA ALA A 89 -12.80 -9.13 1.19
C ALA A 89 -12.36 -10.60 1.29
N LYS A 90 -13.31 -11.51 1.55
CA LYS A 90 -13.07 -12.96 1.61
C LYS A 90 -12.56 -13.52 0.29
N ARG A 91 -13.13 -13.05 -0.84
CA ARG A 91 -12.69 -13.45 -2.19
C ARG A 91 -11.28 -12.96 -2.48
N LEU A 92 -10.98 -11.70 -2.17
CA LEU A 92 -9.64 -11.13 -2.34
C LEU A 92 -8.60 -11.91 -1.52
N VAL A 93 -8.85 -12.11 -0.22
CA VAL A 93 -7.94 -12.87 0.65
C VAL A 93 -7.70 -14.27 0.09
N ARG A 94 -8.75 -15.00 -0.30
CA ARG A 94 -8.60 -16.35 -0.88
C ARG A 94 -7.78 -16.36 -2.17
N LYS A 95 -8.01 -15.39 -3.06
CA LYS A 95 -7.25 -15.30 -4.32
C LYS A 95 -5.78 -14.98 -4.04
N VAL A 96 -5.49 -14.03 -3.15
CA VAL A 96 -4.10 -13.67 -2.81
C VAL A 96 -3.38 -14.83 -2.13
N THR A 97 -3.96 -15.42 -1.09
CA THR A 97 -3.31 -16.52 -0.34
C THR A 97 -3.24 -17.83 -1.11
N GLY A 98 -4.10 -18.03 -2.11
CA GLY A 98 -4.06 -19.21 -2.97
C GLY A 98 -3.19 -19.07 -4.20
N GLY A 99 -2.90 -17.84 -4.65
CA GLY A 99 -2.12 -17.57 -5.88
C GLY A 99 -0.72 -17.01 -5.65
N PHE A 100 -0.45 -16.47 -4.47
CA PHE A 100 0.82 -15.81 -4.14
C PHE A 100 1.38 -16.30 -2.80
N ARG A 101 2.67 -16.11 -2.61
CA ARG A 101 3.41 -16.54 -1.42
C ARG A 101 3.72 -15.38 -0.47
N LEU A 102 3.18 -14.19 -0.72
CA LEU A 102 3.40 -13.02 0.13
C LEU A 102 3.06 -13.36 1.59
N PRO A 103 3.97 -13.12 2.54
CA PRO A 103 3.79 -13.55 3.92
C PRO A 103 2.74 -12.73 4.68
N TYR A 104 2.50 -11.48 4.24
CA TYR A 104 1.56 -10.60 4.93
C TYR A 104 0.95 -9.55 3.98
N ILE A 105 -0.35 -9.43 4.04
CA ILE A 105 -1.12 -8.39 3.35
C ILE A 105 -2.03 -7.66 4.32
N THR A 106 -2.35 -6.41 4.04
CA THR A 106 -3.39 -5.66 4.75
C THR A 106 -4.35 -5.01 3.77
N ILE A 107 -5.62 -5.01 4.10
CA ILE A 107 -6.64 -4.19 3.44
C ILE A 107 -6.76 -2.90 4.25
N SER A 108 -6.53 -1.78 3.60
CA SER A 108 -6.37 -0.48 4.26
C SER A 108 -7.34 0.55 3.67
N PRO A 109 -8.54 0.69 4.24
CA PRO A 109 -9.45 1.76 3.88
C PRO A 109 -8.95 3.11 4.41
N SER A 110 -9.35 4.20 3.77
CA SER A 110 -9.29 5.55 4.33
C SER A 110 -10.61 5.89 4.98
N PHE A 111 -10.59 6.68 6.05
CA PHE A 111 -11.77 7.20 6.70
C PHE A 111 -11.50 8.59 7.27
N SER A 112 -12.54 9.30 7.62
CA SER A 112 -12.43 10.63 8.21
C SER A 112 -13.18 10.72 9.52
N VAL A 113 -12.77 11.66 10.38
CA VAL A 113 -13.43 11.93 11.66
C VAL A 113 -13.82 13.39 11.72
N CYS A 114 -15.12 13.65 11.81
CA CYS A 114 -15.65 14.96 12.09
C CYS A 114 -15.76 15.17 13.60
N PRO A 115 -15.31 16.33 14.14
CA PRO A 115 -15.45 16.59 15.59
C PRO A 115 -16.89 16.60 16.10
N GLN A 116 -17.87 16.86 15.21
CA GLN A 116 -19.28 16.90 15.57
C GLN A 116 -20.02 15.61 15.21
N ASP A 117 -19.81 15.11 13.98
CA ASP A 117 -20.61 14.01 13.41
C ASP A 117 -19.92 12.64 13.51
N GLY A 118 -18.69 12.61 14.06
CA GLY A 118 -17.93 11.37 14.29
C GLY A 118 -17.38 10.76 13.00
N TYR A 119 -17.46 9.45 12.89
CA TYR A 119 -16.91 8.66 11.79
C TYR A 119 -17.61 8.95 10.44
N LEU A 120 -16.79 9.08 9.41
CA LEU A 120 -17.20 9.25 8.01
C LEU A 120 -16.37 8.23 7.18
N SER A 121 -17.04 7.41 6.38
CA SER A 121 -16.36 6.53 5.43
C SER A 121 -15.72 7.35 4.32
N GLY A 122 -14.47 7.01 3.92
CA GLY A 122 -13.75 7.69 2.86
C GLY A 122 -13.00 8.97 3.27
N GLU A 123 -12.50 9.67 2.27
CA GLU A 123 -11.64 10.85 2.43
C GLU A 123 -12.46 12.14 2.38
N HIS A 124 -12.74 12.70 3.53
CA HIS A 124 -13.47 13.96 3.66
C HIS A 124 -12.65 14.96 4.48
N PHE A 125 -12.02 15.94 3.83
CA PHE A 125 -11.37 17.06 4.51
C PHE A 125 -12.40 18.08 5.06
N THR A 126 -13.61 18.05 4.50
CA THR A 126 -14.76 18.80 4.99
C THR A 126 -15.92 17.83 5.22
N CYS A 127 -16.51 17.90 6.38
CA CYS A 127 -17.64 17.04 6.72
C CYS A 127 -18.84 17.29 5.80
N PRO A 128 -19.37 16.27 5.11
CA PRO A 128 -20.51 16.44 4.22
C PRO A 128 -21.83 16.71 4.96
N LYS A 129 -21.87 16.45 6.28
CA LYS A 129 -23.08 16.67 7.09
C LYS A 129 -23.16 18.07 7.68
N CYS A 130 -22.07 18.57 8.27
CA CYS A 130 -22.08 19.87 8.99
C CYS A 130 -21.16 20.93 8.39
N GLY A 131 -20.39 20.63 7.33
CA GLY A 131 -19.49 21.57 6.67
C GLY A 131 -18.21 21.91 7.45
N ARG A 132 -17.97 21.34 8.63
CA ARG A 132 -16.75 21.57 9.41
C ARG A 132 -15.59 20.80 8.85
N SER A 133 -14.37 21.25 9.18
CA SER A 133 -13.15 20.50 8.89
C SER A 133 -13.22 19.14 9.56
N ALA A 134 -12.92 18.09 8.78
CA ALA A 134 -12.78 16.72 9.25
C ALA A 134 -11.34 16.25 9.04
N GLU A 135 -10.90 15.33 9.87
CA GLU A 135 -9.54 14.81 9.85
C GLU A 135 -9.50 13.45 9.15
N VAL A 136 -8.71 13.37 8.07
CA VAL A 136 -8.57 12.14 7.27
C VAL A 136 -7.54 11.23 7.94
N TYR A 137 -7.90 9.98 8.13
CA TYR A 137 -7.05 8.92 8.66
C TYR A 137 -6.74 7.91 7.57
N SER A 138 -5.49 7.53 7.46
CA SER A 138 -5.06 6.43 6.61
C SER A 138 -3.83 5.74 7.19
N ARG A 139 -3.47 4.60 6.61
CA ARG A 139 -2.31 3.84 7.08
C ARG A 139 -1.01 4.46 6.59
N ILE A 140 -0.14 4.82 7.53
CA ILE A 140 1.24 5.20 7.27
C ILE A 140 2.15 4.07 7.76
N VAL A 141 3.03 3.59 6.91
CA VAL A 141 3.96 2.46 7.11
C VAL A 141 3.35 1.18 7.74
N GLY A 142 2.56 1.24 8.75
CA GLY A 142 1.97 0.04 9.37
C GLY A 142 0.81 0.34 10.32
N TYR A 143 0.57 1.60 10.67
CA TYR A 143 -0.46 2.01 11.63
C TYR A 143 -1.27 3.20 11.12
N MET A 144 -2.47 3.38 11.67
CA MET A 144 -3.38 4.47 11.30
C MET A 144 -2.97 5.76 11.97
N ARG A 145 -2.87 6.85 11.18
CA ARG A 145 -2.62 8.20 11.69
C ARG A 145 -3.37 9.24 10.86
N PRO A 146 -3.69 10.41 11.47
CA PRO A 146 -4.16 11.55 10.70
C PRO A 146 -3.18 11.96 9.62
N VAL A 147 -3.64 12.10 8.38
CA VAL A 147 -2.80 12.50 7.24
C VAL A 147 -2.19 13.89 7.46
N SER A 148 -2.88 14.77 8.17
CA SER A 148 -2.40 16.10 8.55
C SER A 148 -1.08 16.08 9.34
N GLN A 149 -0.83 15.02 10.10
CA GLN A 149 0.35 14.84 10.94
C GLN A 149 1.52 14.14 10.23
N TRP A 150 1.37 13.77 8.96
CA TRP A 150 2.42 13.10 8.21
C TRP A 150 3.49 14.09 7.75
N ASN A 151 4.73 13.61 7.56
CA ASN A 151 5.76 14.41 6.93
C ASN A 151 5.41 14.69 5.46
N GLU A 152 6.06 15.70 4.87
CA GLU A 152 5.76 16.16 3.52
C GLU A 152 5.88 15.05 2.46
N GLY A 153 6.92 14.20 2.54
CA GLY A 153 7.12 13.09 1.60
C GLY A 153 6.00 12.05 1.70
N LYS A 154 5.54 11.72 2.91
CA LYS A 154 4.43 10.81 3.11
C LYS A 154 3.07 11.40 2.70
N ARG A 155 2.90 12.72 2.79
CA ARG A 155 1.71 13.38 2.23
C ARG A 155 1.71 13.35 0.70
N GLU A 156 2.88 13.47 0.06
CA GLU A 156 2.97 13.27 -1.39
C GLU A 156 2.69 11.81 -1.77
N GLU A 157 3.25 10.84 -1.05
CA GLU A 157 2.92 9.42 -1.26
C GLU A 157 1.42 9.16 -1.14
N PHE A 158 0.74 9.78 -0.18
CA PHE A 158 -0.70 9.65 -0.02
C PHE A 158 -1.47 10.20 -1.24
N ARG A 159 -1.05 11.33 -1.80
CA ARG A 159 -1.63 11.91 -3.02
C ARG A 159 -1.40 11.06 -4.26
N ASP A 160 -0.28 10.36 -4.31
CA ASP A 160 0.10 9.52 -5.45
C ASP A 160 -0.53 8.11 -5.38
N ARG A 161 -1.23 7.77 -4.29
CA ARG A 161 -1.85 6.44 -4.11
C ARG A 161 -2.90 6.18 -5.16
N ARG A 162 -2.79 5.03 -5.80
CA ARG A 162 -3.87 4.46 -6.59
C ARG A 162 -4.69 3.52 -5.72
N LEU A 163 -5.99 3.62 -5.87
CA LEU A 163 -6.94 2.82 -5.12
C LEU A 163 -7.38 1.63 -5.97
N PHE A 164 -7.47 0.46 -5.36
CA PHE A 164 -7.80 -0.80 -6.03
C PHE A 164 -9.30 -1.14 -5.97
N ASP A 165 -10.17 -0.14 -5.98
CA ASP A 165 -11.62 -0.31 -5.80
C ASP A 165 -12.34 -0.97 -6.99
N ARG A 166 -11.86 -0.78 -8.22
CA ARG A 166 -12.51 -1.28 -9.44
C ARG A 166 -12.23 -2.75 -9.75
N MET A 167 -11.04 -3.24 -9.47
CA MET A 167 -10.57 -4.56 -9.94
C MET A 167 -11.01 -5.73 -9.05
N ILE A 168 -11.47 -5.45 -7.85
CA ILE A 168 -11.92 -6.49 -6.90
C ILE A 168 -13.28 -7.04 -7.29
N THR A 169 -14.06 -6.29 -8.08
CA THR A 169 -15.43 -6.63 -8.47
C THR A 169 -15.56 -7.23 -9.87
N GLU A 170 -14.64 -6.97 -10.82
CA GLU A 170 -14.89 -7.22 -12.25
C GLU A 170 -14.17 -8.44 -12.86
N GLN A 171 -13.20 -9.06 -12.19
CA GLN A 171 -12.50 -10.21 -12.78
C GLN A 171 -13.13 -11.56 -12.43
N GLU A 172 -14.22 -11.87 -13.06
CA GLU A 172 -14.81 -13.23 -13.11
C GLU A 172 -14.23 -14.08 -14.27
N GLY A 173 -12.97 -14.07 -14.57
CA GLY A 173 -12.56 -14.82 -15.74
C GLY A 173 -11.09 -15.15 -15.99
N VAL A 174 -10.15 -14.72 -15.19
CA VAL A 174 -8.75 -15.08 -15.42
C VAL A 174 -8.35 -16.30 -14.60
N SER A 175 -8.31 -17.45 -15.26
CA SER A 175 -7.68 -18.66 -14.72
C SER A 175 -6.17 -18.48 -14.79
N HIS A 176 -5.53 -18.17 -13.65
CA HIS A 176 -4.08 -18.31 -13.54
C HIS A 176 -3.68 -19.78 -13.67
N PRO A 177 -2.60 -20.10 -14.38
CA PRO A 177 -2.12 -21.46 -14.47
C PRO A 177 -1.77 -21.96 -13.05
N ALA A 178 -2.43 -23.02 -12.64
CA ALA A 178 -2.19 -23.73 -11.40
C ALA A 178 -0.81 -24.42 -11.48
N SER A 179 0.25 -23.69 -11.18
CA SER A 179 1.60 -24.25 -11.06
C SER A 179 2.38 -23.65 -9.90
N CYS A 180 1.90 -23.85 -8.70
CA CYS A 180 2.71 -23.84 -7.49
C CYS A 180 2.07 -24.75 -6.44
N CYS A 181 2.00 -26.05 -6.75
CA CYS A 181 1.83 -27.04 -5.71
C CYS A 181 3.12 -27.06 -4.89
N TRP A 182 3.03 -26.57 -3.69
CA TRP A 182 4.05 -26.79 -2.67
C TRP A 182 4.13 -28.30 -2.43
N LYS A 183 5.21 -28.94 -2.92
CA LYS A 183 5.51 -30.31 -2.51
C LYS A 183 6.15 -30.23 -1.13
N GLU A 184 5.49 -30.78 -0.14
CA GLU A 184 6.11 -31.01 1.16
C GLU A 184 7.45 -31.76 0.96
N PRO A 185 8.53 -31.31 1.62
CA PRO A 185 9.75 -32.07 1.63
C PRO A 185 9.45 -33.42 2.31
N ALA A 186 9.78 -34.51 1.61
CA ALA A 186 9.66 -35.85 2.15
C ALA A 186 10.36 -35.92 3.52
N ALA A 187 9.66 -36.43 4.52
CA ALA A 187 10.22 -36.67 5.85
C ALA A 187 11.43 -37.59 5.68
N SER A 188 12.62 -37.06 5.99
CA SER A 188 13.82 -37.89 6.08
C SER A 188 13.66 -38.82 7.31
N GLU A 189 13.58 -40.12 7.08
CA GLU A 189 13.65 -41.11 8.13
C GLU A 189 14.94 -40.89 8.94
N ALA A 190 14.75 -40.63 10.22
CA ALA A 190 15.84 -40.62 11.18
C ALA A 190 16.27 -42.08 11.46
N VAL A 191 17.54 -42.37 11.22
CA VAL A 191 18.24 -43.49 11.79
C VAL A 191 19.00 -43.02 13.03
#